data_6f1237726b8c08389723a1fe01927a22
#
_entry.id   6f1237726b8c08389723a1fe01927a22
#
_cell.length_a   1.000
_cell.length_b   1.000
_cell.length_c   1.000
_cell.angle_alpha   90.00
_cell.angle_beta   90.00
_cell.angle_gamma   90.00
#
_symmetry.space_group_name_H-M   'P 1'
#
loop_
_entity.id
_entity.type
_entity.pdbx_description
1 polymer ?
#
loop_
_entity_poly.entity_id
_entity_poly.type
_entity_poly.pdbx_seq_one_letter_code
_entity_poly.pdbx_strand_id
1 'polypeptide(L)'
;MMDFRPISLCNTTYKLISKVLANSLKLLLPSIISENQSSFIPGRLISDNVLIAFEFMHYLNHNNEGKESYMSIKLNMSKAFDRVEWNFIHEVMSKMGFAKKWIDLIMNCISSVSYSIIINGVVVTSLLQEA
;
A
#
# COMPACT_ATOMS: atom_id res chain seq x y z
N MET A 1 16.80 -9.73 -17.23
CA MET A 1 16.96 -10.13 -15.83
C MET A 1 15.57 -10.40 -15.28
N MET A 2 15.30 -11.62 -14.81
CA MET A 2 14.05 -11.92 -14.13
C MET A 2 14.02 -11.10 -12.83
N ASP A 3 12.95 -10.32 -12.61
CA ASP A 3 12.73 -9.59 -11.38
C ASP A 3 12.39 -10.59 -10.25
N PHE A 4 13.41 -11.10 -9.59
CA PHE A 4 13.21 -11.91 -8.39
C PHE A 4 12.65 -11.03 -7.27
N ARG A 5 11.50 -11.42 -6.73
CA ARG A 5 10.94 -10.78 -5.55
C ARG A 5 11.44 -11.53 -4.32
N PRO A 6 12.06 -10.86 -3.34
CA PRO A 6 12.48 -11.52 -2.12
C PRO A 6 11.28 -12.04 -1.34
N ILE A 7 11.41 -13.21 -0.74
CA ILE A 7 10.42 -13.77 0.19
C ILE A 7 10.95 -13.52 1.60
N SER A 8 10.19 -12.78 2.41
CA SER A 8 10.56 -12.47 3.78
C SER A 8 9.88 -13.42 4.76
N LEU A 9 10.67 -13.96 5.69
CA LEU A 9 10.18 -14.74 6.83
C LEU A 9 10.21 -13.86 8.07
N CYS A 10 9.02 -13.51 8.59
CA CYS A 10 8.90 -12.76 9.83
C CYS A 10 8.80 -13.70 11.03
N ASN A 11 9.30 -13.29 12.19
CA ASN A 11 9.10 -14.01 13.44
C ASN A 11 7.61 -13.99 13.86
N THR A 12 7.21 -14.97 14.67
CA THR A 12 5.81 -15.17 15.06
C THR A 12 5.26 -14.00 15.87
N THR A 13 6.07 -13.44 16.77
CA THR A 13 5.68 -12.30 17.62
C THR A 13 5.35 -11.07 16.77
N TYR A 14 6.21 -10.75 15.81
CA TYR A 14 5.97 -9.63 14.89
C TYR A 14 4.71 -9.84 14.04
N LYS A 15 4.49 -11.07 13.55
CA LYS A 15 3.26 -11.41 12.80
C LYS A 15 1.99 -11.20 13.63
N LEU A 16 2.02 -11.55 14.92
CA LEU A 16 0.88 -11.36 15.81
C LEU A 16 0.60 -9.86 16.03
N ILE A 17 1.62 -9.09 16.39
CA ILE A 17 1.47 -7.66 16.64
C ILE A 17 0.98 -6.94 15.40
N SER A 18 1.65 -7.14 14.27
CA SER A 18 1.29 -6.48 13.01
C SER A 18 -0.12 -6.86 12.55
N LYS A 19 -0.55 -8.11 12.76
CA LYS A 19 -1.91 -8.56 12.44
C LYS A 19 -2.97 -7.90 13.32
N VAL A 20 -2.71 -7.74 14.62
CA VAL A 20 -3.62 -7.04 15.53
C VAL A 20 -3.78 -5.58 15.10
N LEU A 21 -2.67 -4.88 14.83
CA LEU A 21 -2.69 -3.50 14.35
C LEU A 21 -3.43 -3.37 13.01
N ALA A 22 -3.14 -4.25 12.05
CA ALA A 22 -3.80 -4.26 10.76
C ALA A 22 -5.32 -4.53 10.89
N ASN A 23 -5.74 -5.45 11.74
CA ASN A 23 -7.15 -5.75 11.96
C ASN A 23 -7.88 -4.57 12.60
N SER A 24 -7.25 -3.88 13.55
CA SER A 24 -7.82 -2.67 14.15
C SER A 24 -7.95 -1.53 13.14
N LEU A 25 -6.94 -1.34 12.29
CA LEU A 25 -6.98 -0.34 11.23
C LEU A 25 -8.05 -0.63 10.18
N LYS A 26 -8.27 -1.90 9.82
CA LYS A 26 -9.29 -2.32 8.85
C LYS A 26 -10.70 -1.83 9.19
N LEU A 27 -11.02 -1.69 10.47
CA LEU A 27 -12.33 -1.19 10.89
C LEU A 27 -12.55 0.28 10.54
N LEU A 28 -11.46 1.06 10.47
CA LEU A 28 -11.49 2.49 10.18
C LEU A 28 -11.32 2.81 8.70
N LEU A 29 -10.65 1.93 7.93
CA LEU A 29 -10.33 2.17 6.52
C LEU A 29 -11.54 2.61 5.67
N PRO A 30 -12.73 2.00 5.78
CA PRO A 30 -13.88 2.40 4.96
C PRO A 30 -14.31 3.85 5.18
N SER A 31 -14.09 4.42 6.37
CA SER A 31 -14.49 5.79 6.70
C SER A 31 -13.45 6.85 6.36
N ILE A 32 -12.17 6.46 6.21
CA ILE A 32 -11.07 7.42 6.00
C ILE A 32 -10.46 7.35 4.59
N ILE A 33 -10.77 6.29 3.84
CA ILE A 33 -10.26 6.08 2.49
C ILE A 33 -11.35 6.33 1.46
N SER A 34 -11.02 7.11 0.41
CA SER A 34 -11.93 7.43 -0.69
C SER A 34 -12.63 6.18 -1.24
N GLU A 35 -13.89 6.33 -1.63
CA GLU A 35 -14.68 5.26 -2.23
C GLU A 35 -14.06 4.69 -3.52
N ASN A 36 -13.26 5.49 -4.22
CA ASN A 36 -12.57 5.08 -5.45
C ASN A 36 -11.40 4.10 -5.22
N GLN A 37 -10.93 3.95 -3.98
CA GLN A 37 -9.86 3.02 -3.62
C GLN A 37 -10.43 1.67 -3.24
N SER A 38 -10.15 0.63 -4.02
CA SER A 38 -10.65 -0.73 -3.75
C SER A 38 -9.64 -1.64 -3.05
N SER A 39 -8.34 -1.46 -3.32
CA SER A 39 -7.31 -2.34 -2.76
C SER A 39 -7.21 -2.20 -1.24
N PHE A 40 -7.13 -3.36 -0.55
CA PHE A 40 -6.98 -3.49 0.90
C PHE A 40 -8.14 -2.98 1.76
N ILE A 41 -9.25 -2.56 1.15
CA ILE A 41 -10.45 -2.11 1.87
C ILE A 41 -11.44 -3.26 1.95
N PRO A 42 -11.92 -3.64 3.16
CA PRO A 42 -12.90 -4.71 3.31
C PRO A 42 -14.19 -4.42 2.53
N GLY A 43 -14.70 -5.43 1.84
CA GLY A 43 -15.97 -5.34 1.08
C GLY A 43 -15.88 -4.66 -0.28
N ARG A 44 -14.72 -4.15 -0.70
CA ARG A 44 -14.51 -3.58 -2.04
C ARG A 44 -13.80 -4.58 -2.94
N LEU A 45 -14.24 -4.67 -4.19
CA LEU A 45 -13.65 -5.57 -5.19
C LEU A 45 -12.73 -4.79 -6.14
N ILE A 46 -11.55 -5.34 -6.41
CA ILE A 46 -10.59 -4.76 -7.38
C ILE A 46 -11.19 -4.77 -8.79
N SER A 47 -12.06 -5.75 -9.09
CA SER A 47 -12.80 -5.85 -10.35
C SER A 47 -13.66 -4.63 -10.66
N ASP A 48 -14.19 -3.95 -9.63
CA ASP A 48 -15.04 -2.77 -9.82
C ASP A 48 -14.26 -1.63 -10.49
N ASN A 49 -12.98 -1.44 -10.10
CA ASN A 49 -12.10 -0.45 -10.76
C ASN A 49 -11.83 -0.81 -12.22
N VAL A 50 -11.75 -2.10 -12.55
CA VAL A 50 -11.53 -2.56 -13.93
C VAL A 50 -12.79 -2.29 -14.76
N LEU A 51 -13.97 -2.56 -14.22
CA LEU A 51 -15.26 -2.30 -14.89
C LEU A 51 -15.45 -0.80 -15.15
N ILE A 52 -15.21 0.05 -14.14
CA ILE A 52 -15.30 1.50 -14.30
C ILE A 52 -14.32 2.00 -15.38
N ALA A 53 -13.08 1.51 -15.37
CA ALA A 53 -12.11 1.87 -16.40
C ALA A 53 -12.57 1.42 -17.79
N PHE A 54 -13.17 0.25 -17.90
CA PHE A 54 -13.68 -0.28 -19.16
C PHE A 54 -14.87 0.53 -19.69
N GLU A 55 -15.83 0.87 -18.85
CA GLU A 55 -16.98 1.72 -19.17
C GLU A 55 -16.52 3.11 -19.61
N PHE A 56 -15.54 3.69 -18.89
CA PHE A 56 -14.98 4.99 -19.23
C PHE A 56 -14.28 4.98 -20.59
N MET A 57 -13.50 3.96 -20.89
CA MET A 57 -12.85 3.78 -22.19
C MET A 57 -13.89 3.58 -23.32
N HIS A 58 -14.94 2.82 -23.03
CA HIS A 58 -16.04 2.65 -23.99
C HIS A 58 -16.75 3.99 -24.28
N TYR A 59 -17.02 4.77 -23.23
CA TYR A 59 -17.59 6.12 -23.38
C TYR A 59 -16.71 7.03 -24.25
N LEU A 60 -15.38 7.06 -23.98
CA LEU A 60 -14.44 7.86 -24.75
C LEU A 60 -14.40 7.47 -26.24
N ASN A 61 -14.51 6.18 -26.54
CA ASN A 61 -14.48 5.70 -27.93
C ASN A 61 -15.75 6.04 -28.70
N HIS A 62 -16.90 6.17 -28.03
CA HIS A 62 -18.20 6.39 -28.69
C HIS A 62 -18.61 7.86 -28.74
N ASN A 63 -18.07 8.72 -27.86
CA ASN A 63 -18.45 10.14 -27.77
C ASN A 63 -17.45 11.08 -28.47
N ASN A 64 -16.92 10.69 -29.62
CA ASN A 64 -16.02 11.52 -30.43
C ASN A 64 -16.72 12.64 -31.23
N GLU A 65 -18.03 12.85 -31.10
CA GLU A 65 -18.82 13.79 -31.90
C GLU A 65 -18.99 15.19 -31.26
N GLY A 66 -18.15 15.59 -30.31
CA GLY A 66 -18.23 16.87 -29.62
C GLY A 66 -17.06 17.82 -29.92
N LYS A 67 -17.23 19.10 -29.57
CA LYS A 67 -16.15 20.10 -29.59
C LYS A 67 -15.12 19.90 -28.46
N GLU A 68 -15.42 19.05 -27.50
CA GLU A 68 -14.56 18.76 -26.33
C GLU A 68 -13.88 17.40 -26.54
N SER A 69 -12.57 17.39 -26.42
CA SER A 69 -11.76 16.18 -26.49
C SER A 69 -11.39 15.73 -25.08
N TYR A 70 -11.64 14.47 -24.77
CA TYR A 70 -11.29 13.87 -23.47
C TYR A 70 -10.09 12.95 -23.63
N MET A 71 -9.25 12.90 -22.60
CA MET A 71 -8.09 12.02 -22.55
C MET A 71 -8.06 11.24 -21.24
N SER A 72 -7.79 9.95 -21.32
CA SER A 72 -7.55 9.12 -20.15
C SER A 72 -6.05 8.91 -19.92
N ILE A 73 -5.59 9.15 -18.70
CA ILE A 73 -4.19 8.96 -18.32
C ILE A 73 -4.12 7.91 -17.22
N LYS A 74 -3.42 6.80 -17.48
CA LYS A 74 -3.10 5.79 -16.47
C LYS A 74 -1.73 6.07 -15.88
N LEU A 75 -1.68 6.41 -14.59
CA LEU A 75 -0.43 6.56 -13.85
C LEU A 75 -0.08 5.24 -13.15
N ASN A 76 1.14 4.77 -13.33
CA ASN A 76 1.66 3.59 -12.67
C ASN A 76 2.99 3.94 -11.98
N MET A 77 2.98 3.86 -10.64
CA MET A 77 4.20 4.07 -9.86
C MET A 77 4.94 2.73 -9.71
N SER A 78 6.09 2.63 -10.35
CA SER A 78 7.00 1.48 -10.20
C SER A 78 7.53 1.41 -8.77
N LYS A 79 7.48 0.22 -8.16
CA LYS A 79 7.96 -0.02 -6.78
C LYS A 79 7.33 0.96 -5.76
N ALA A 80 6.03 1.13 -5.81
CA ALA A 80 5.32 2.13 -4.98
C ALA A 80 5.61 1.97 -3.48
N PHE A 81 5.65 0.74 -2.96
CA PHE A 81 5.92 0.48 -1.54
C PHE A 81 7.34 0.89 -1.13
N ASP A 82 8.33 0.70 -2.01
CA ASP A 82 9.74 1.03 -1.73
C ASP A 82 10.01 2.55 -1.78
N ARG A 83 9.04 3.33 -2.23
CA ARG A 83 9.15 4.79 -2.39
C ARG A 83 8.35 5.58 -1.36
N VAL A 84 7.65 4.91 -0.47
CA VAL A 84 6.90 5.56 0.61
C VAL A 84 7.83 5.77 1.79
N GLU A 85 8.14 7.03 2.06
CA GLU A 85 8.96 7.43 3.21
C GLU A 85 8.19 7.32 4.53
N TRP A 86 8.86 6.94 5.59
CA TRP A 86 8.23 6.80 6.91
C TRP A 86 7.71 8.13 7.46
N ASN A 87 8.42 9.22 7.20
CA ASN A 87 7.98 10.57 7.57
C ASN A 87 6.63 10.92 6.91
N PHE A 88 6.45 10.53 5.65
CA PHE A 88 5.18 10.72 4.95
C PHE A 88 4.04 9.94 5.64
N ILE A 89 4.28 8.70 6.04
CA ILE A 89 3.29 7.88 6.76
C ILE A 89 2.91 8.56 8.08
N HIS A 90 3.90 9.01 8.86
CA HIS A 90 3.70 9.70 10.12
C HIS A 90 2.84 10.96 9.96
N GLU A 91 3.18 11.81 8.98
CA GLU A 91 2.43 13.05 8.72
C GLU A 91 1.00 12.80 8.25
N VAL A 92 0.81 11.84 7.34
CA VAL A 92 -0.52 11.48 6.85
C VAL A 92 -1.39 11.00 7.99
N MET A 93 -0.91 10.09 8.83
CA MET A 93 -1.67 9.60 9.98
C MET A 93 -1.99 10.72 10.97
N SER A 94 -1.04 11.65 11.20
CA SER A 94 -1.26 12.82 12.06
C SER A 94 -2.35 13.74 11.50
N LYS A 95 -2.32 14.02 10.21
CA LYS A 95 -3.35 14.83 9.51
C LYS A 95 -4.71 14.16 9.46
N MET A 96 -4.75 12.83 9.42
CA MET A 96 -5.99 12.04 9.52
C MET A 96 -6.57 12.01 10.93
N GLY A 97 -5.89 12.56 11.94
CA GLY A 97 -6.38 12.65 13.31
C GLY A 97 -6.18 11.39 14.16
N PHE A 98 -5.26 10.49 13.76
CA PHE A 98 -4.93 9.35 14.60
C PHE A 98 -4.27 9.80 15.91
N ALA A 99 -4.58 9.11 17.02
CA ALA A 99 -3.96 9.38 18.30
C ALA A 99 -2.43 9.12 18.22
N LYS A 100 -1.63 10.00 18.85
CA LYS A 100 -0.17 9.90 18.85
C LYS A 100 0.34 8.51 19.26
N LYS A 101 -0.24 7.93 20.33
CA LYS A 101 0.14 6.57 20.77
C LYS A 101 -0.05 5.50 19.68
N TRP A 102 -1.07 5.65 18.84
CA TRP A 102 -1.32 4.75 17.73
C TRP A 102 -0.28 4.93 16.62
N ILE A 103 0.03 6.18 16.28
CA ILE A 103 1.05 6.51 15.29
C ILE A 103 2.40 5.97 15.75
N ASP A 104 2.79 6.20 17.01
CA ASP A 104 4.05 5.71 17.58
C ASP A 104 4.14 4.17 17.51
N LEU A 105 3.03 3.44 17.76
CA LEU A 105 2.99 2.00 17.63
C LEU A 105 3.23 1.53 16.19
N ILE A 106 2.57 2.14 15.22
CA ILE A 106 2.77 1.82 13.80
C ILE A 106 4.20 2.13 13.38
N MET A 107 4.69 3.32 13.72
CA MET A 107 6.06 3.76 13.38
C MET A 107 7.10 2.82 13.98
N ASN A 108 6.96 2.41 15.24
CA ASN A 108 7.84 1.43 15.86
C ASN A 108 7.81 0.07 15.15
N CYS A 109 6.62 -0.37 14.71
CA CYS A 109 6.53 -1.62 13.95
C CYS A 109 7.26 -1.58 12.61
N ILE A 110 7.23 -0.46 11.88
CA ILE A 110 7.86 -0.37 10.56
C ILE A 110 9.34 -0.01 10.64
N SER A 111 9.76 0.82 11.60
CA SER A 111 11.15 1.29 11.72
C SER A 111 12.09 0.35 12.48
N SER A 112 11.54 -0.55 13.32
CA SER A 112 12.36 -1.47 14.13
C SER A 112 12.73 -2.77 13.39
N VAL A 113 12.35 -2.90 12.12
CA VAL A 113 12.57 -4.14 11.36
C VAL A 113 14.01 -4.20 10.89
N SER A 114 14.67 -5.33 11.14
CA SER A 114 15.96 -5.67 10.56
C SER A 114 15.82 -6.90 9.68
N TYR A 115 16.58 -6.94 8.60
CA TYR A 115 16.58 -8.05 7.65
C TYR A 115 17.94 -8.75 7.66
N SER A 116 17.90 -10.07 7.53
CA SER A 116 19.11 -10.86 7.27
C SER A 116 18.92 -11.62 5.96
N ILE A 117 19.95 -11.60 5.11
CA ILE A 117 19.94 -12.36 3.86
C ILE A 117 20.54 -13.73 4.15
N ILE A 118 19.79 -14.78 3.81
CA ILE A 118 20.22 -16.17 3.95
C ILE A 118 20.48 -16.74 2.55
N ILE A 119 21.70 -17.21 2.32
CA ILE A 119 22.08 -17.89 1.09
C ILE A 119 22.59 -19.28 1.49
N ASN A 120 22.01 -20.33 0.90
CA ASN A 120 22.38 -21.73 1.19
C ASN A 120 22.40 -22.08 2.69
N GLY A 121 21.47 -21.52 3.46
CA GLY A 121 21.35 -21.77 4.91
C GLY A 121 22.30 -20.96 5.79
N VAL A 122 23.16 -20.10 5.19
CA VAL A 122 24.09 -19.24 5.93
C VAL A 122 23.64 -17.79 5.89
N VAL A 123 23.64 -17.12 7.04
CA VAL A 123 23.36 -15.66 7.12
C VAL A 123 24.56 -14.92 6.57
N VAL A 124 24.36 -14.19 5.47
CA VAL A 124 25.45 -13.49 4.76
C VAL A 124 25.56 -12.03 5.20
N THR A 125 24.43 -11.37 5.47
CA THR A 125 24.40 -9.95 5.82
C THR A 125 23.17 -9.64 6.67
N SER A 126 23.33 -8.77 7.68
CA SER A 126 22.20 -8.12 8.36
C SER A 126 22.09 -6.69 7.83
N LEU A 127 20.92 -6.33 7.33
CA LEU A 127 20.60 -5.00 6.86
C LEU A 127 19.59 -4.36 7.83
N LEU A 128 19.91 -3.14 8.28
CA LEU A 128 18.92 -2.26 8.87
C LEU A 128 18.20 -1.54 7.72
N GLN A 129 16.89 -1.50 7.76
CA GLN A 129 16.13 -0.72 6.80
C GLN A 129 16.28 0.76 7.19
N GLU A 130 17.05 1.50 6.39
CA GLU A 130 17.05 2.96 6.43
C GLU A 130 15.89 3.47 5.56
N ALA A 131 15.16 4.46 6.08
CA ALA A 131 14.03 5.09 5.41
C ALA A 131 14.49 6.14 4.42
#